data_0854def2b53f9f60ead8b33f76cf40ad
#
_entry.id   0854def2b53f9f60ead8b33f76cf40ad
#
_cell.length_a   1.000
_cell.length_b   1.000
_cell.length_c   1.000
_cell.angle_alpha   90.00
_cell.angle_beta   90.00
_cell.angle_gamma   90.00
#
_symmetry.space_group_name_H-M   'P 1'
#
loop_
_entity.id
_entity.type
_entity.pdbx_description
1 polymer ?
#
loop_
_entity_poly.entity_id
_entity_poly.type
_entity_poly.pdbx_seq_one_letter_code
_entity_poly.pdbx_strand_id
1 'polypeptide(L)'
;MAGITKRKYMSENIRIYKQMTNQLNSIKKILPEIYDGNILFDLYSEYFSTTIQMLNERYEYYRSKDIFLRSVGKKQRYKILNSKDFFFSSQKVKHILSYGQRLQHKQQYSEEFKTDSLIKLEQKLNKSLSKKLVNAKKCEHIQDIEPIYIDIFIKIYHRSTHLEKILIFNELKKLVVFQKVC
;
A
#
# COMPACT_ATOMS: atom_id res chain seq x y z
N MET A 1 -24.00 -23.61 1.13
CA MET A 1 -23.35 -22.59 2.01
C MET A 1 -21.99 -22.23 1.42
N ALA A 2 -21.62 -20.95 1.42
CA ALA A 2 -20.27 -20.53 1.03
C ALA A 2 -19.27 -20.99 2.10
N GLY A 3 -18.15 -21.60 1.68
CA GLY A 3 -17.11 -22.05 2.62
C GLY A 3 -16.47 -20.89 3.39
N ILE A 4 -15.93 -21.15 4.58
CA ILE A 4 -15.32 -20.18 5.48
C ILE A 4 -14.25 -19.35 4.74
N THR A 5 -13.42 -19.99 3.92
CA THR A 5 -12.36 -19.32 3.14
C THR A 5 -12.94 -18.29 2.15
N LYS A 6 -14.06 -18.59 1.49
CA LYS A 6 -14.71 -17.65 0.56
C LYS A 6 -15.25 -16.43 1.31
N ARG A 7 -15.90 -16.64 2.47
CA ARG A 7 -16.42 -15.52 3.29
C ARG A 7 -15.28 -14.62 3.77
N LYS A 8 -14.18 -15.21 4.25
CA LYS A 8 -13.00 -14.46 4.69
C LYS A 8 -12.41 -13.64 3.53
N TYR A 9 -12.22 -14.26 2.35
CA TYR A 9 -11.72 -13.58 1.16
C TYR A 9 -12.59 -12.37 0.78
N MET A 10 -13.91 -12.52 0.76
CA MET A 10 -14.84 -11.45 0.40
C MET A 10 -14.90 -10.34 1.46
N SER A 11 -14.85 -10.68 2.74
CA SER A 11 -14.78 -9.69 3.83
C SER A 11 -13.50 -8.86 3.76
N GLU A 12 -12.37 -9.50 3.50
CA GLU A 12 -11.09 -8.80 3.28
C GLU A 12 -11.15 -7.86 2.08
N ASN A 13 -11.79 -8.28 0.97
CA ASN A 13 -11.96 -7.42 -0.21
C ASN A 13 -12.67 -6.10 0.16
N ILE A 14 -13.76 -6.16 0.91
CA ILE A 14 -14.53 -4.99 1.30
C ILE A 14 -13.65 -4.01 2.10
N ARG A 15 -12.88 -4.54 3.06
CA ARG A 15 -11.96 -3.72 3.87
C ARG A 15 -10.88 -3.05 3.02
N ILE A 16 -10.29 -3.82 2.09
CA ILE A 16 -9.23 -3.32 1.21
C ILE A 16 -9.78 -2.26 0.26
N TYR A 17 -10.93 -2.48 -0.36
CA TYR A 17 -11.54 -1.47 -1.24
C TYR A 17 -11.87 -0.17 -0.50
N LYS A 18 -12.32 -0.25 0.75
CA LYS A 18 -12.54 0.95 1.59
C LYS A 18 -11.23 1.72 1.83
N GLN A 19 -10.15 1.00 2.17
CA GLN A 19 -8.82 1.59 2.34
C GLN A 19 -8.33 2.22 1.03
N MET A 20 -8.41 1.49 -0.09
CA MET A 20 -8.02 1.98 -1.42
C MET A 20 -8.80 3.22 -1.82
N THR A 21 -10.10 3.29 -1.51
CA THR A 21 -10.93 4.47 -1.82
C THR A 21 -10.38 5.73 -1.17
N ASN A 22 -9.97 5.66 0.09
CA ASN A 22 -9.39 6.79 0.80
C ASN A 22 -8.02 7.19 0.21
N GLN A 23 -7.19 6.21 -0.15
CA GLN A 23 -5.89 6.42 -0.79
C GLN A 23 -6.04 7.03 -2.18
N LEU A 24 -6.96 6.51 -3.00
CA LEU A 24 -7.26 7.02 -4.34
C LEU A 24 -7.81 8.46 -4.33
N ASN A 25 -8.52 8.87 -3.28
CA ASN A 25 -8.92 10.28 -3.14
C ASN A 25 -7.72 11.22 -2.97
N SER A 26 -6.62 10.74 -2.38
CA SER A 26 -5.37 11.49 -2.29
C SER A 26 -4.61 11.48 -3.62
N ILE A 27 -4.49 10.32 -4.26
CA ILE A 27 -3.84 10.19 -5.58
C ILE A 27 -4.56 11.03 -6.64
N LYS A 28 -5.89 11.07 -6.66
CA LYS A 28 -6.65 11.89 -7.62
C LYS A 28 -6.21 13.35 -7.64
N LYS A 29 -5.74 13.89 -6.51
CA LYS A 29 -5.32 15.29 -6.39
C LYS A 29 -3.94 15.60 -6.98
N ILE A 30 -3.11 14.57 -7.16
CA ILE A 30 -1.74 14.68 -7.65
C ILE A 30 -1.55 14.10 -9.06
N LEU A 31 -2.65 13.68 -9.71
CA LEU A 31 -2.61 13.19 -11.07
C LEU A 31 -2.13 14.30 -12.03
N PRO A 32 -1.34 13.98 -13.07
CA PRO A 32 -1.01 14.94 -14.13
C PRO A 32 -2.27 15.33 -14.92
N GLU A 33 -2.16 16.39 -15.73
CA GLU A 33 -3.28 16.90 -16.56
C GLU A 33 -3.92 15.78 -17.40
N ILE A 34 -3.07 14.98 -18.01
CA ILE A 34 -3.47 13.83 -18.83
C ILE A 34 -2.95 12.56 -18.17
N TYR A 35 -3.82 11.64 -17.91
CA TYR A 35 -3.47 10.35 -17.29
C TYR A 35 -4.31 9.20 -17.85
N ASP A 36 -3.74 8.02 -17.74
CA ASP A 36 -4.37 6.73 -18.07
C ASP A 36 -4.36 5.78 -16.87
N GLY A 37 -4.73 4.53 -17.11
CA GLY A 37 -4.75 3.51 -16.07
C GLY A 37 -3.35 3.15 -15.56
N ASN A 38 -2.32 3.18 -16.41
CA ASN A 38 -0.96 2.85 -15.99
C ASN A 38 -0.39 3.95 -15.10
N ILE A 39 -0.49 5.21 -15.52
CA ILE A 39 -0.06 6.37 -14.71
C ILE A 39 -0.75 6.36 -13.33
N LEU A 40 -2.06 6.09 -13.31
CA LEU A 40 -2.80 6.00 -12.04
C LEU A 40 -2.30 4.86 -11.16
N PHE A 41 -2.01 3.68 -11.75
CA PHE A 41 -1.51 2.52 -11.01
C PHE A 41 -0.09 2.74 -10.51
N ASP A 42 0.78 3.33 -11.33
CA ASP A 42 2.19 3.59 -11.00
C ASP A 42 2.29 4.60 -9.84
N LEU A 43 1.58 5.73 -9.92
CA LEU A 43 1.50 6.68 -8.81
C LEU A 43 0.91 6.04 -7.54
N TYR A 44 -0.15 5.24 -7.68
CA TYR A 44 -0.71 4.54 -6.54
C TYR A 44 0.30 3.56 -5.91
N SER A 45 1.04 2.84 -6.73
CA SER A 45 2.05 1.86 -6.28
C SER A 45 3.23 2.53 -5.60
N GLU A 46 3.63 3.71 -6.08
CA GLU A 46 4.70 4.52 -5.49
C GLU A 46 4.32 5.00 -4.08
N TYR A 47 3.18 5.68 -3.94
CA TYR A 47 2.78 6.28 -2.66
C TYR A 47 2.16 5.29 -1.67
N PHE A 48 1.58 4.20 -2.14
CA PHE A 48 0.92 3.17 -1.32
C PHE A 48 1.47 1.77 -1.56
N SER A 49 2.80 1.65 -1.70
CA SER A 49 3.52 0.40 -1.93
C SER A 49 3.17 -0.70 -0.92
N THR A 50 2.93 -0.32 0.35
CA THR A 50 2.49 -1.25 1.40
C THR A 50 1.14 -1.92 1.08
N THR A 51 0.22 -1.19 0.44
CA THR A 51 -1.07 -1.76 0.03
C THR A 51 -0.89 -2.74 -1.13
N ILE A 52 -0.05 -2.38 -2.11
CA ILE A 52 0.28 -3.28 -3.24
C ILE A 52 0.97 -4.55 -2.74
N GLN A 53 1.92 -4.42 -1.83
CA GLN A 53 2.59 -5.58 -1.25
C GLN A 53 1.62 -6.49 -0.50
N MET A 54 0.74 -5.92 0.34
CA MET A 54 -0.30 -6.69 1.03
C MET A 54 -1.21 -7.42 0.03
N LEU A 55 -1.55 -6.81 -1.12
CA LEU A 55 -2.32 -7.45 -2.17
C LEU A 55 -1.55 -8.60 -2.82
N ASN A 56 -0.24 -8.46 -3.05
CA ASN A 56 0.60 -9.52 -3.59
C ASN A 56 0.71 -10.71 -2.61
N GLU A 57 1.03 -10.44 -1.33
CA GLU A 57 1.10 -11.46 -0.28
C GLU A 57 -0.23 -12.21 -0.15
N ARG A 58 -1.33 -11.48 -0.21
CA ARG A 58 -2.68 -12.04 -0.16
C ARG A 58 -3.00 -12.90 -1.40
N TYR A 59 -2.61 -12.44 -2.59
CA TYR A 59 -2.77 -13.21 -3.82
C TYR A 59 -2.05 -14.56 -3.73
N GLU A 60 -0.78 -14.56 -3.32
CA GLU A 60 0.00 -15.78 -3.18
C GLU A 60 -0.58 -16.73 -2.11
N TYR A 61 -1.04 -16.19 -0.98
CA TYR A 61 -1.69 -16.99 0.05
C TYR A 61 -2.94 -17.70 -0.46
N TYR A 62 -3.84 -17.01 -1.16
CA TYR A 62 -5.06 -17.63 -1.66
C TYR A 62 -4.81 -18.53 -2.87
N ARG A 63 -3.82 -18.19 -3.71
CA ARG A 63 -3.36 -19.01 -4.83
C ARG A 63 -2.80 -20.34 -4.34
N SER A 64 -1.93 -20.34 -3.34
CA SER A 64 -1.38 -21.56 -2.74
C SER A 64 -2.47 -22.46 -2.16
N LYS A 65 -3.46 -21.86 -1.47
CA LYS A 65 -4.64 -22.59 -0.99
C LYS A 65 -5.48 -23.19 -2.10
N ASP A 66 -5.67 -22.46 -3.21
CA ASP A 66 -6.45 -22.95 -4.34
C ASP A 66 -5.73 -24.13 -5.03
N ILE A 67 -4.41 -24.06 -5.19
CA ILE A 67 -3.58 -25.17 -5.72
C ILE A 67 -3.75 -26.41 -4.83
N PHE A 68 -3.62 -26.26 -3.51
CA PHE A 68 -3.82 -27.36 -2.57
C PHE A 68 -5.24 -27.95 -2.65
N LEU A 69 -6.28 -27.11 -2.73
CA LEU A 69 -7.65 -27.58 -2.84
C LEU A 69 -7.90 -28.34 -4.15
N ARG A 70 -7.28 -27.91 -5.25
CA ARG A 70 -7.35 -28.62 -6.54
C ARG A 70 -6.65 -29.96 -6.49
N SER A 71 -5.50 -30.08 -5.83
CA SER A 71 -4.78 -31.35 -5.70
C SER A 71 -5.59 -32.43 -4.95
N VAL A 72 -6.53 -31.99 -4.08
CA VAL A 72 -7.47 -32.89 -3.39
C VAL A 72 -8.85 -32.95 -4.07
N GLY A 73 -8.95 -32.65 -5.37
CA GLY A 73 -10.14 -32.77 -6.19
C GLY A 73 -11.24 -31.72 -5.95
N LYS A 74 -10.97 -30.64 -5.22
CA LYS A 74 -11.96 -29.58 -4.96
C LYS A 74 -11.91 -28.50 -6.04
N LYS A 75 -13.08 -28.07 -6.52
CA LYS A 75 -13.18 -26.99 -7.52
C LYS A 75 -12.99 -25.61 -6.90
N GLN A 76 -12.35 -24.70 -7.65
CA GLN A 76 -12.27 -23.28 -7.31
C GLN A 76 -13.67 -22.66 -7.23
N ARG A 77 -13.97 -21.92 -6.17
CA ARG A 77 -15.29 -21.34 -5.92
C ARG A 77 -15.36 -19.82 -6.13
N TYR A 78 -14.21 -19.17 -6.37
CA TYR A 78 -14.10 -17.72 -6.59
C TYR A 78 -12.83 -17.39 -7.36
N LYS A 79 -12.86 -16.27 -8.09
CA LYS A 79 -11.69 -15.78 -8.83
C LYS A 79 -10.75 -15.05 -7.87
N ILE A 80 -9.50 -15.48 -7.84
CA ILE A 80 -8.43 -14.80 -7.11
C ILE A 80 -7.78 -13.83 -8.11
N LEU A 81 -7.71 -12.54 -7.74
CA LEU A 81 -7.14 -11.49 -8.56
C LEU A 81 -5.74 -11.14 -8.05
N ASN A 82 -4.78 -10.97 -8.96
CA ASN A 82 -3.49 -10.36 -8.64
C ASN A 82 -3.67 -8.89 -8.24
N SER A 83 -2.62 -8.25 -7.77
CA SER A 83 -2.69 -6.86 -7.26
C SER A 83 -3.17 -5.87 -8.31
N LYS A 84 -2.69 -5.98 -9.56
CA LYS A 84 -3.06 -5.08 -10.67
C LYS A 84 -4.52 -5.29 -11.08
N ASP A 85 -4.94 -6.53 -11.27
CA ASP A 85 -6.33 -6.85 -11.60
C ASP A 85 -7.29 -6.47 -10.47
N PHE A 86 -6.87 -6.67 -9.21
CA PHE A 86 -7.63 -6.26 -8.04
C PHE A 86 -7.81 -4.75 -8.00
N PHE A 87 -6.74 -3.98 -8.25
CA PHE A 87 -6.80 -2.53 -8.33
C PHE A 87 -7.81 -2.06 -9.38
N PHE A 88 -7.71 -2.56 -10.62
CA PHE A 88 -8.62 -2.18 -11.71
C PHE A 88 -10.05 -2.70 -11.55
N SER A 89 -10.28 -3.70 -10.72
CA SER A 89 -11.65 -4.16 -10.39
C SER A 89 -12.40 -3.18 -9.47
N SER A 90 -11.70 -2.26 -8.80
CA SER A 90 -12.29 -1.28 -7.91
C SER A 90 -13.21 -0.30 -8.66
N GLN A 91 -14.43 -0.12 -8.14
CA GLN A 91 -15.38 0.86 -8.69
C GLN A 91 -14.83 2.29 -8.66
N LYS A 92 -14.04 2.63 -7.62
CA LYS A 92 -13.40 3.94 -7.51
C LYS A 92 -12.38 4.18 -8.62
N VAL A 93 -11.57 3.16 -8.96
CA VAL A 93 -10.61 3.23 -10.08
C VAL A 93 -11.35 3.40 -11.40
N LYS A 94 -12.38 2.60 -11.66
CA LYS A 94 -13.21 2.72 -12.87
C LYS A 94 -13.84 4.09 -13.01
N HIS A 95 -14.32 4.66 -11.90
CA HIS A 95 -14.87 6.01 -11.88
C HIS A 95 -13.80 7.07 -12.21
N ILE A 96 -12.60 7.00 -11.60
CA ILE A 96 -11.51 7.95 -11.88
C ILE A 96 -11.10 7.87 -13.36
N LEU A 97 -11.05 6.67 -13.93
CA LEU A 97 -10.67 6.43 -15.32
C LEU A 97 -11.80 6.69 -16.33
N SER A 98 -13.01 7.00 -15.90
CA SER A 98 -14.12 7.28 -16.81
C SER A 98 -13.84 8.54 -17.65
N TYR A 99 -14.34 8.56 -18.87
CA TYR A 99 -14.14 9.68 -19.79
C TYR A 99 -14.57 11.02 -19.18
N GLY A 100 -15.75 11.08 -18.59
CA GLY A 100 -16.26 12.31 -17.97
C GLY A 100 -15.38 12.83 -16.82
N GLN A 101 -14.85 11.93 -15.97
CA GLN A 101 -13.95 12.33 -14.88
C GLN A 101 -12.58 12.80 -15.40
N ARG A 102 -12.05 12.18 -16.44
CA ARG A 102 -10.79 12.64 -17.05
C ARG A 102 -10.95 13.99 -17.74
N LEU A 103 -12.07 14.22 -18.45
CA LEU A 103 -12.37 15.50 -19.06
C LEU A 103 -12.54 16.61 -18.01
N GLN A 104 -13.31 16.35 -16.94
CA GLN A 104 -13.48 17.29 -15.83
C GLN A 104 -12.13 17.59 -15.15
N HIS A 105 -11.30 16.57 -14.92
CA HIS A 105 -9.98 16.75 -14.35
C HIS A 105 -9.10 17.66 -15.21
N LYS A 106 -9.05 17.44 -16.52
CA LYS A 106 -8.30 18.27 -17.46
C LYS A 106 -8.76 19.73 -17.43
N GLN A 107 -10.06 19.99 -17.37
CA GLN A 107 -10.62 21.35 -17.31
C GLN A 107 -10.30 22.08 -15.99
N GLN A 108 -10.15 21.34 -14.90
CA GLN A 108 -9.91 21.87 -13.55
C GLN A 108 -8.45 21.74 -13.12
N TYR A 109 -7.57 21.29 -14.01
CA TYR A 109 -6.17 21.03 -13.68
C TYR A 109 -5.44 22.34 -13.33
N SER A 110 -4.67 22.30 -12.25
CA SER A 110 -3.76 23.36 -11.82
C SER A 110 -2.49 22.71 -11.28
N GLU A 111 -1.34 23.11 -11.83
CA GLU A 111 -0.03 22.59 -11.38
C GLU A 111 0.27 23.02 -9.93
N GLU A 112 -0.13 24.23 -9.55
CA GLU A 112 0.01 24.73 -8.17
C GLU A 112 -0.80 23.87 -7.19
N PHE A 113 -2.06 23.59 -7.53
CA PHE A 113 -2.91 22.73 -6.68
C PHE A 113 -2.36 21.30 -6.57
N LYS A 114 -1.82 20.76 -7.65
CA LYS A 114 -1.16 19.45 -7.66
C LYS A 114 0.04 19.44 -6.74
N THR A 115 0.95 20.43 -6.86
CA THR A 115 2.15 20.57 -6.05
C THR A 115 1.81 20.70 -4.57
N ASP A 116 0.86 21.54 -4.20
CA ASP A 116 0.37 21.69 -2.84
C ASP A 116 -0.23 20.39 -2.29
N SER A 117 -0.96 19.67 -3.13
CA SER A 117 -1.58 18.39 -2.75
C SER A 117 -0.53 17.30 -2.57
N LEU A 118 0.53 17.31 -3.36
CA LEU A 118 1.69 16.42 -3.24
C LEU A 118 2.41 16.63 -1.90
N ILE A 119 2.76 17.88 -1.58
CA ILE A 119 3.41 18.25 -0.31
C ILE A 119 2.55 17.77 0.89
N LYS A 120 1.24 18.02 0.85
CA LYS A 120 0.32 17.58 1.91
C LYS A 120 0.23 16.06 2.04
N LEU A 121 0.28 15.33 0.92
CA LEU A 121 0.29 13.87 0.92
C LEU A 121 1.58 13.34 1.55
N GLU A 122 2.74 13.84 1.15
CA GLU A 122 4.04 13.46 1.68
C GLU A 122 4.15 13.74 3.18
N GLN A 123 3.73 14.92 3.63
CA GLN A 123 3.69 15.26 5.06
C GLN A 123 2.80 14.28 5.86
N LYS A 124 1.65 13.91 5.30
CA LYS A 124 0.74 12.94 5.94
C LYS A 124 1.37 11.54 6.04
N LEU A 125 2.04 11.09 4.99
CA LEU A 125 2.73 9.80 4.97
C LEU A 125 3.90 9.79 5.95
N ASN A 126 4.72 10.84 5.97
CA ASN A 126 5.83 11.01 6.91
C ASN A 126 5.35 11.03 8.37
N LYS A 127 4.27 11.74 8.68
CA LYS A 127 3.67 11.74 10.01
C LYS A 127 3.15 10.35 10.42
N SER A 128 2.58 9.61 9.47
CA SER A 128 2.14 8.22 9.71
C SER A 128 3.32 7.29 9.98
N LEU A 129 4.40 7.42 9.21
CA LEU A 129 5.63 6.65 9.39
C LEU A 129 6.28 6.94 10.74
N SER A 130 6.45 8.23 11.08
CA SER A 130 7.01 8.65 12.37
C SER A 130 6.22 8.08 13.56
N LYS A 131 4.88 8.08 13.48
CA LYS A 131 4.04 7.45 14.52
C LYS A 131 4.27 5.94 14.62
N LYS A 132 4.43 5.24 13.50
CA LYS A 132 4.72 3.80 13.51
C LYS A 132 6.08 3.50 14.12
N LEU A 133 7.10 4.32 13.82
CA LEU A 133 8.43 4.20 14.40
C LEU A 133 8.42 4.45 15.91
N VAL A 134 7.72 5.49 16.38
CA VAL A 134 7.56 5.78 17.81
C VAL A 134 6.82 4.64 18.52
N ASN A 135 5.77 4.09 17.92
CA ASN A 135 5.03 2.97 18.51
C ASN A 135 5.87 1.68 18.52
N ALA A 136 6.67 1.44 17.50
CA ALA A 136 7.62 0.33 17.49
C ALA A 136 8.66 0.45 18.63
N LYS A 137 9.15 1.67 18.90
CA LYS A 137 10.05 1.94 20.03
C LYS A 137 9.39 1.78 21.41
N LYS A 138 8.08 1.95 21.52
CA LYS A 138 7.33 1.81 22.79
C LYS A 138 6.96 0.37 23.18
N CYS A 139 7.04 -0.56 22.23
CA CYS A 139 6.74 -1.99 22.49
C CYS A 139 7.90 -2.72 23.19
N GLU A 140 8.69 -2.01 23.99
CA GLU A 140 9.94 -2.46 24.59
C GLU A 140 9.77 -3.26 25.88
N HIS A 141 10.10 -4.55 25.79
CA HIS A 141 10.90 -5.22 26.82
C HIS A 141 12.12 -5.85 26.11
N ILE A 142 13.11 -5.36 26.29
CA ILE A 142 14.38 -4.73 25.85
C ILE A 142 15.54 -5.71 25.59
N GLN A 143 15.49 -7.01 25.84
CA GLN A 143 16.70 -7.86 25.73
C GLN A 143 16.85 -8.67 24.45
N ASP A 144 15.80 -8.76 23.60
CA ASP A 144 15.83 -9.53 22.34
C ASP A 144 15.48 -8.70 21.09
N ILE A 145 15.80 -7.42 21.10
CA ILE A 145 15.23 -6.44 20.16
C ILE A 145 15.95 -6.39 18.81
N GLU A 146 17.22 -6.74 18.73
CA GLU A 146 18.05 -6.49 17.55
C GLU A 146 17.53 -7.15 16.26
N PRO A 147 17.17 -8.45 16.22
CA PRO A 147 16.68 -9.07 14.99
C PRO A 147 15.30 -8.55 14.59
N ILE A 148 14.41 -8.33 15.56
CA ILE A 148 13.04 -7.86 15.31
C ILE A 148 13.02 -6.42 14.76
N TYR A 149 13.89 -5.56 15.28
CA TYR A 149 14.03 -4.19 14.77
C TYR A 149 14.59 -4.17 13.36
N ILE A 150 15.62 -4.93 13.07
CA ILE A 150 16.20 -5.04 11.73
C ILE A 150 15.15 -5.50 10.74
N ASP A 151 14.37 -6.53 11.06
CA ASP A 151 13.29 -7.03 10.22
C ASP A 151 12.17 -6.00 10.00
N ILE A 152 11.78 -5.28 11.04
CA ILE A 152 10.79 -4.20 10.94
C ILE A 152 11.33 -3.05 10.08
N PHE A 153 12.58 -2.63 10.27
CA PHE A 153 13.21 -1.59 9.48
C PHE A 153 13.40 -2.01 8.02
N ILE A 154 13.82 -3.24 7.75
CA ILE A 154 13.93 -3.78 6.40
C ILE A 154 12.56 -3.80 5.72
N LYS A 155 11.53 -4.28 6.40
CA LYS A 155 10.14 -4.29 5.89
C LYS A 155 9.63 -2.88 5.60
N ILE A 156 9.90 -1.92 6.48
CA ILE A 156 9.53 -0.52 6.29
C ILE A 156 10.33 0.09 5.15
N TYR A 157 11.65 -0.15 5.09
CA TYR A 157 12.54 0.36 4.05
C TYR A 157 12.14 -0.09 2.65
N HIS A 158 11.84 -1.37 2.46
CA HIS A 158 11.38 -1.88 1.17
C HIS A 158 10.01 -1.32 0.73
N ARG A 159 9.21 -0.84 1.69
CA ARG A 159 7.86 -0.31 1.50
C ARG A 159 7.80 1.20 1.41
N SER A 160 8.94 1.87 1.50
CA SER A 160 9.02 3.33 1.66
C SER A 160 9.35 4.02 0.35
N THR A 161 8.88 5.25 0.19
CA THR A 161 9.29 6.16 -0.87
C THR A 161 10.77 6.55 -0.71
N HIS A 162 11.37 7.16 -1.72
CA HIS A 162 12.78 7.56 -1.69
C HIS A 162 13.12 8.48 -0.50
N LEU A 163 12.27 9.45 -0.20
CA LEU A 163 12.46 10.37 0.95
C LEU A 163 12.35 9.64 2.30
N GLU A 164 11.39 8.74 2.43
CA GLU A 164 11.23 7.92 3.65
C GLU A 164 12.44 7.00 3.86
N LYS A 165 13.04 6.47 2.79
CA LYS A 165 14.28 5.66 2.86
C LYS A 165 15.44 6.44 3.46
N ILE A 166 15.60 7.72 3.10
CA ILE A 166 16.64 8.59 3.66
C ILE A 166 16.41 8.79 5.17
N LEU A 167 15.17 9.03 5.59
CA LEU A 167 14.84 9.20 7.01
C LEU A 167 15.09 7.91 7.81
N ILE A 168 14.68 6.76 7.28
CA ILE A 168 14.91 5.45 7.90
C ILE A 168 16.42 5.17 8.01
N PHE A 169 17.19 5.47 6.96
CA PHE A 169 18.64 5.29 6.97
C PHE A 169 19.33 6.18 8.01
N ASN A 170 18.88 7.41 8.20
CA ASN A 170 19.41 8.31 9.21
C ASN A 170 19.07 7.82 10.63
N GLU A 171 17.88 7.26 10.86
CA GLU A 171 17.53 6.65 12.16
C GLU A 171 18.33 5.37 12.42
N LEU A 172 18.54 4.52 11.41
CA LEU A 172 19.40 3.34 11.51
C LEU A 172 20.86 3.72 11.83
N LYS A 173 21.41 4.78 11.22
CA LYS A 173 22.74 5.26 11.56
C LYS A 173 22.86 5.64 13.03
N LYS A 174 21.86 6.29 13.60
CA LYS A 174 21.85 6.63 15.05
C LYS A 174 21.87 5.39 15.92
N LEU A 175 21.14 4.33 15.56
CA LEU A 175 21.12 3.07 16.29
C LEU A 175 22.47 2.33 16.21
N VAL A 176 23.10 2.29 15.04
CA VAL A 176 24.42 1.65 14.83
C VAL A 176 25.54 2.39 15.56
N VAL A 177 25.47 3.72 15.66
CA VAL A 177 26.44 4.52 16.40
C VAL A 177 26.32 4.27 17.92
N PHE A 178 25.12 4.03 18.43
CA PHE A 178 24.91 3.68 19.85
C PHE A 178 25.52 2.32 20.24
N GLN A 179 25.54 1.33 19.32
CA GLN A 179 26.15 0.03 19.57
C GLN A 179 27.69 0.03 19.58
N LYS A 180 28.32 1.07 19.01
CA LYS A 180 29.80 1.20 19.01
C LYS A 180 30.35 1.95 20.22
N VAL A 181 29.50 2.48 21.09
CA VAL A 181 29.88 3.28 22.27
C VAL A 181 29.60 2.55 23.60
N CYS A 182 29.00 1.36 23.55
CA CYS A 182 28.92 0.39 24.64
C CYS A 182 29.80 -0.81 24.35
#